data_6f18a769f25a0cbd0de00250a49fb1c9
#
_entry.id   6f18a769f25a0cbd0de00250a49fb1c9
#
_cell.length_a   1.000
_cell.length_b   1.000
_cell.length_c   1.000
_cell.angle_alpha   90.00
_cell.angle_beta   90.00
_cell.angle_gamma   90.00
#
_symmetry.space_group_name_H-M   'P 1'
#
loop_
_entity.id
_entity.type
_entity.pdbx_description
1 polymer ?
#
loop_
_entity_poly.entity_id
_entity_poly.type
_entity_poly.pdbx_seq_one_letter_code
_entity_poly.pdbx_strand_id
1 'polypeptide(L)'
;LQAFRKKARSLGVEYRQGEVAGYVTEGGRVTAVELADGSRIACGAVVNASGTHGAKLAATAGVAIPVKSMKRYVFSFTCKGDVDGCPLLIDTTGAWCRQEGKRTAEGQLFIGSCSPLTPEQDVEWIETDPAAEDVDWSFFEEVVWPALATRIPAFEQIKPGRAWAGPYDMCGLDHNAIIGPAVGLPNLYLAHGFSGQGVALATLAGQLMAETVAGVSERFDIFAKLRHRPFPGGRLLRTPLMALGMAWYALKDRL
;
A
#
# COMPACT_ATOMS: atom_id res chain seq x y z
N LEU A 1 -14.59 4.81 -2.53
CA LEU A 1 -14.95 3.60 -1.77
C LEU A 1 -16.47 3.44 -1.65
N GLN A 2 -17.22 4.41 -1.11
CA GLN A 2 -18.66 4.28 -0.87
C GLN A 2 -19.49 3.97 -2.15
N ALA A 3 -19.11 4.56 -3.29
CA ALA A 3 -19.78 4.28 -4.57
C ALA A 3 -19.62 2.81 -4.99
N PHE A 4 -18.41 2.24 -4.83
CA PHE A 4 -18.16 0.81 -5.09
C PHE A 4 -19.00 -0.08 -4.17
N ARG A 5 -19.04 0.22 -2.86
CA ARG A 5 -19.87 -0.54 -1.91
C ARG A 5 -21.35 -0.49 -2.26
N LYS A 6 -21.86 0.70 -2.59
CA LYS A 6 -23.26 0.87 -3.01
C LYS A 6 -23.57 0.05 -4.26
N LYS A 7 -22.70 0.11 -5.27
CA LYS A 7 -22.87 -0.67 -6.50
C LYS A 7 -22.80 -2.17 -6.25
N ALA A 8 -21.82 -2.64 -5.47
CA ALA A 8 -21.68 -4.07 -5.14
C ALA A 8 -22.95 -4.60 -4.45
N ARG A 9 -23.47 -3.87 -3.44
CA ARG A 9 -24.72 -4.25 -2.78
C ARG A 9 -25.91 -4.32 -3.75
N SER A 10 -26.01 -3.38 -4.70
CA SER A 10 -27.09 -3.40 -5.70
C SER A 10 -26.98 -4.58 -6.68
N LEU A 11 -25.83 -5.24 -6.73
CA LEU A 11 -25.56 -6.45 -7.50
C LEU A 11 -25.63 -7.74 -6.66
N GLY A 12 -26.12 -7.65 -5.42
CA GLY A 12 -26.32 -8.82 -4.56
C GLY A 12 -25.14 -9.19 -3.68
N VAL A 13 -24.08 -8.38 -3.62
CA VAL A 13 -22.96 -8.63 -2.70
C VAL A 13 -23.40 -8.40 -1.26
N GLU A 14 -23.24 -9.41 -0.42
CA GLU A 14 -23.49 -9.31 1.02
C GLU A 14 -22.25 -8.76 1.74
N TYR A 15 -22.48 -7.82 2.65
CA TYR A 15 -21.46 -7.29 3.54
C TYR A 15 -21.77 -7.73 4.96
N ARG A 16 -20.89 -8.53 5.53
CA ARG A 16 -20.95 -8.97 6.92
C ARG A 16 -19.90 -8.27 7.74
N GLN A 17 -20.26 -7.87 8.93
CA GLN A 17 -19.31 -7.41 9.93
C GLN A 17 -18.85 -8.62 10.75
N GLY A 18 -17.53 -8.77 10.87
CA GLY A 18 -16.92 -9.87 11.61
C GLY A 18 -15.40 -9.82 11.47
N GLU A 19 -14.72 -10.49 12.37
CA GLU A 19 -13.28 -10.65 12.35
C GLU A 19 -12.95 -12.07 11.87
N VAL A 20 -12.09 -12.16 10.86
CA VAL A 20 -11.62 -13.43 10.31
C VAL A 20 -10.43 -13.91 11.14
N ALA A 21 -10.57 -15.07 11.78
CA ALA A 21 -9.52 -15.70 12.57
C ALA A 21 -8.60 -16.61 11.74
N GLY A 22 -9.13 -17.21 10.66
CA GLY A 22 -8.32 -18.12 9.84
C GLY A 22 -9.08 -18.77 8.70
N TYR A 23 -8.42 -19.73 8.08
CA TYR A 23 -8.94 -20.54 6.97
C TYR A 23 -9.02 -22.01 7.35
N VAL A 24 -10.10 -22.65 6.92
CA VAL A 24 -10.23 -24.12 6.96
C VAL A 24 -9.78 -24.65 5.61
N THR A 25 -8.81 -25.58 5.63
CA THR A 25 -8.24 -26.17 4.40
C THR A 25 -8.43 -27.67 4.38
N GLU A 26 -8.87 -28.19 3.25
CA GLU A 26 -9.04 -29.63 3.00
C GLU A 26 -8.63 -29.93 1.55
N GLY A 27 -7.91 -31.01 1.34
CA GLY A 27 -7.50 -31.46 0.00
C GLY A 27 -6.69 -30.41 -0.79
N GLY A 28 -5.88 -29.57 -0.11
CA GLY A 28 -5.10 -28.51 -0.76
C GLY A 28 -5.92 -27.30 -1.23
N ARG A 29 -7.10 -27.09 -0.67
CA ARG A 29 -7.98 -25.96 -0.97
C ARG A 29 -8.56 -25.37 0.30
N VAL A 30 -8.88 -24.07 0.27
CA VAL A 30 -9.68 -23.45 1.31
C VAL A 30 -11.14 -23.84 1.10
N THR A 31 -11.79 -24.36 2.14
CA THR A 31 -13.21 -24.78 2.12
C THR A 31 -14.10 -23.83 2.91
N ALA A 32 -13.54 -23.13 3.90
CA ALA A 32 -14.27 -22.15 4.68
C ALA A 32 -13.34 -21.07 5.25
N VAL A 33 -13.94 -19.94 5.60
CA VAL A 33 -13.35 -18.90 6.43
C VAL A 33 -13.87 -19.06 7.85
N GLU A 34 -12.99 -19.07 8.84
CA GLU A 34 -13.34 -19.13 10.26
C GLU A 34 -13.32 -17.74 10.87
N LEU A 35 -14.39 -17.37 11.59
CA LEU A 35 -14.50 -16.10 12.27
C LEU A 35 -14.05 -16.22 13.74
N ALA A 36 -13.74 -15.09 14.37
CA ALA A 36 -13.28 -15.04 15.76
C ALA A 36 -14.33 -15.54 16.77
N ASP A 37 -15.61 -15.53 16.41
CA ASP A 37 -16.71 -16.10 17.21
C ASP A 37 -16.85 -17.64 17.05
N GLY A 38 -15.96 -18.27 16.28
CA GLY A 38 -15.96 -19.70 15.97
C GLY A 38 -16.92 -20.11 14.86
N SER A 39 -17.70 -19.20 14.30
CA SER A 39 -18.56 -19.50 13.15
C SER A 39 -17.74 -19.66 11.87
N ARG A 40 -18.30 -20.39 10.88
CA ARG A 40 -17.62 -20.67 9.61
C ARG A 40 -18.48 -20.27 8.43
N ILE A 41 -17.85 -19.72 7.43
CA ILE A 41 -18.47 -19.35 6.15
C ILE A 41 -17.85 -20.25 5.09
N ALA A 42 -18.62 -21.21 4.55
CA ALA A 42 -18.19 -22.06 3.45
C ALA A 42 -17.99 -21.23 2.19
N CYS A 43 -16.94 -21.53 1.43
CA CYS A 43 -16.59 -20.78 0.23
C CYS A 43 -15.90 -21.65 -0.81
N GLY A 44 -16.12 -21.36 -2.10
CA GLY A 44 -15.40 -21.99 -3.22
C GLY A 44 -14.06 -21.32 -3.51
N ALA A 45 -13.97 -20.03 -3.23
CA ALA A 45 -12.77 -19.21 -3.38
C ALA A 45 -12.74 -18.11 -2.33
N VAL A 46 -11.55 -17.65 -1.97
CA VAL A 46 -11.32 -16.58 -1.01
C VAL A 46 -10.34 -15.58 -1.58
N VAL A 47 -10.64 -14.29 -1.43
CA VAL A 47 -9.69 -13.20 -1.67
C VAL A 47 -9.29 -12.61 -0.33
N ASN A 48 -8.03 -12.77 0.05
CA ASN A 48 -7.45 -12.12 1.20
C ASN A 48 -6.99 -10.72 0.79
N ALA A 49 -7.70 -9.70 1.24
CA ALA A 49 -7.40 -8.28 1.04
C ALA A 49 -7.42 -7.55 2.39
N SER A 50 -6.95 -8.21 3.46
CA SER A 50 -7.01 -7.74 4.85
C SER A 50 -5.87 -6.77 5.22
N GLY A 51 -5.20 -6.17 4.23
CA GLY A 51 -4.17 -5.15 4.45
C GLY A 51 -3.02 -5.68 5.30
N THR A 52 -2.67 -4.95 6.34
CA THR A 52 -1.56 -5.25 7.25
C THR A 52 -1.71 -6.57 8.00
N HIS A 53 -2.93 -7.07 8.16
CA HIS A 53 -3.20 -8.38 8.79
C HIS A 53 -3.07 -9.55 7.81
N GLY A 54 -2.88 -9.28 6.52
CA GLY A 54 -2.90 -10.28 5.46
C GLY A 54 -1.88 -11.39 5.61
N ALA A 55 -0.67 -11.09 6.06
CA ALA A 55 0.38 -12.08 6.29
C ALA A 55 0.03 -13.03 7.45
N LYS A 56 -0.48 -12.48 8.56
CA LYS A 56 -0.92 -13.28 9.73
C LYS A 56 -2.06 -14.22 9.31
N LEU A 57 -3.02 -13.69 8.58
CA LEU A 57 -4.17 -14.47 8.12
C LEU A 57 -3.77 -15.55 7.09
N ALA A 58 -2.90 -15.23 6.12
CA ALA A 58 -2.40 -16.20 5.16
C ALA A 58 -1.62 -17.35 5.84
N ALA A 59 -0.88 -17.05 6.91
CA ALA A 59 -0.14 -18.04 7.68
C ALA A 59 -1.03 -19.11 8.32
N THR A 60 -2.30 -18.81 8.64
CA THR A 60 -3.26 -19.81 9.16
C THR A 60 -3.57 -20.93 8.16
N ALA A 61 -3.35 -20.67 6.86
CA ALA A 61 -3.44 -21.65 5.79
C ALA A 61 -2.06 -22.20 5.34
N GLY A 62 -0.99 -21.93 6.12
CA GLY A 62 0.37 -22.35 5.77
C GLY A 62 1.02 -21.53 4.65
N VAL A 63 0.45 -20.38 4.28
CA VAL A 63 0.98 -19.51 3.23
C VAL A 63 1.80 -18.38 3.83
N ALA A 64 3.09 -18.32 3.51
CA ALA A 64 3.96 -17.22 3.89
C ALA A 64 4.02 -16.17 2.77
N ILE A 65 3.78 -14.91 3.12
CA ILE A 65 3.95 -13.77 2.20
C ILE A 65 4.93 -12.75 2.79
N PRO A 66 5.77 -12.12 1.97
CA PRO A 66 6.79 -11.17 2.44
C PRO A 66 6.19 -9.78 2.69
N VAL A 67 5.09 -9.72 3.43
CA VAL A 67 4.39 -8.49 3.76
C VAL A 67 4.47 -8.27 5.27
N LYS A 68 4.83 -7.06 5.66
CA LYS A 68 4.93 -6.62 7.05
C LYS A 68 4.22 -5.29 7.23
N SER A 69 3.70 -5.06 8.43
CA SER A 69 3.15 -3.76 8.82
C SER A 69 4.27 -2.77 9.14
N MET A 70 4.14 -1.56 8.63
CA MET A 70 5.06 -0.46 8.89
C MET A 70 4.28 0.76 9.31
N LYS A 71 4.67 1.38 10.44
CA LYS A 71 4.05 2.63 10.90
C LYS A 71 4.39 3.77 9.97
N ARG A 72 3.40 4.58 9.65
CA ARG A 72 3.52 5.79 8.85
C ARG A 72 2.70 6.92 9.44
N TYR A 73 3.22 8.12 9.28
CA TYR A 73 2.53 9.35 9.66
C TYR A 73 2.00 10.06 8.44
N VAL A 74 0.91 10.77 8.61
CA VAL A 74 0.42 11.75 7.66
C VAL A 74 0.14 13.03 8.41
N PHE A 75 0.68 14.13 7.92
CA PHE A 75 0.54 15.46 8.49
C PHE A 75 -0.31 16.33 7.58
N SER A 76 -1.24 17.09 8.14
CA SER A 76 -1.93 18.13 7.41
C SER A 76 -1.38 19.49 7.78
N PHE A 77 -1.35 20.39 6.82
CA PHE A 77 -0.92 21.79 7.02
C PHE A 77 -1.60 22.70 6.00
N THR A 78 -1.73 23.97 6.33
CA THR A 78 -2.27 24.98 5.43
C THR A 78 -1.18 25.96 5.02
N CYS A 79 -1.22 26.37 3.74
CA CYS A 79 -0.34 27.38 3.18
C CYS A 79 -1.17 28.53 2.61
N LYS A 80 -0.84 29.78 3.01
CA LYS A 80 -1.46 30.98 2.47
C LYS A 80 -0.79 31.50 1.21
N GLY A 81 0.47 31.09 0.98
CA GLY A 81 1.24 31.48 -0.20
C GLY A 81 0.61 31.05 -1.52
N ASP A 82 1.21 31.44 -2.61
CA ASP A 82 0.82 31.03 -3.96
C ASP A 82 1.28 29.61 -4.21
N VAL A 83 0.34 28.69 -4.08
CA VAL A 83 0.52 27.24 -4.27
C VAL A 83 -0.60 26.65 -5.12
N ASP A 84 -1.33 27.49 -5.84
CA ASP A 84 -2.46 27.05 -6.66
C ASP A 84 -1.98 26.14 -7.79
N GLY A 85 -2.72 25.05 -8.00
CA GLY A 85 -2.37 24.04 -8.99
C GLY A 85 -1.17 23.17 -8.62
N CYS A 86 -0.66 23.22 -7.38
CA CYS A 86 0.41 22.35 -6.94
C CYS A 86 -0.01 20.87 -7.11
N PRO A 87 0.69 20.07 -7.93
CA PRO A 87 0.37 18.66 -8.12
C PRO A 87 0.75 17.83 -6.89
N LEU A 88 0.48 16.52 -6.94
CA LEU A 88 1.16 15.60 -6.04
C LEU A 88 2.68 15.72 -6.26
N LEU A 89 3.38 16.19 -5.27
CA LEU A 89 4.84 16.25 -5.22
C LEU A 89 5.36 14.99 -4.51
N ILE A 90 6.36 14.34 -5.12
CA ILE A 90 7.19 13.32 -4.47
C ILE A 90 8.63 13.73 -4.72
N ASP A 91 9.31 14.17 -3.66
CA ASP A 91 10.69 14.64 -3.75
C ASP A 91 11.70 13.49 -3.70
N THR A 92 12.92 13.78 -4.17
CA THR A 92 14.05 12.82 -4.10
C THR A 92 14.50 12.49 -2.68
N THR A 93 14.10 13.28 -1.69
CA THR A 93 14.28 12.98 -0.26
C THR A 93 13.28 11.95 0.28
N GLY A 94 12.27 11.59 -0.51
CA GLY A 94 11.14 10.78 -0.06
C GLY A 94 9.99 11.58 0.53
N ALA A 95 10.17 12.88 0.75
CA ALA A 95 9.09 13.77 1.19
C ALA A 95 8.05 13.92 0.07
N TRP A 96 6.79 13.92 0.44
CA TRP A 96 5.69 14.09 -0.49
C TRP A 96 4.59 14.97 0.11
N CYS A 97 3.88 15.66 -0.76
CA CYS A 97 2.65 16.35 -0.37
C CYS A 97 1.67 16.42 -1.54
N ARG A 98 0.42 16.66 -1.19
CA ARG A 98 -0.65 16.93 -2.16
C ARG A 98 -1.70 17.87 -1.58
N GLN A 99 -2.37 18.57 -2.45
CA GLN A 99 -3.52 19.39 -2.06
C GLN A 99 -4.71 18.52 -1.62
N GLU A 100 -5.42 18.99 -0.61
CA GLU A 100 -6.70 18.43 -0.17
C GLU A 100 -7.79 19.50 -0.21
N GLY A 101 -8.91 19.15 -0.83
CA GLY A 101 -10.07 20.03 -0.92
C GLY A 101 -9.81 21.33 -1.70
N LYS A 102 -10.68 22.31 -1.46
CA LYS A 102 -10.60 23.65 -2.07
C LYS A 102 -9.88 24.61 -1.13
N ARG A 103 -9.22 25.61 -1.71
CA ARG A 103 -8.64 26.71 -0.97
C ARG A 103 -9.70 27.46 -0.15
N THR A 104 -9.36 27.82 1.05
CA THR A 104 -10.20 28.58 1.98
C THR A 104 -9.55 29.93 2.31
N ALA A 105 -10.20 30.76 3.11
CA ALA A 105 -9.63 32.00 3.63
C ALA A 105 -8.36 31.74 4.51
N GLU A 106 -8.25 30.55 5.07
CA GLU A 106 -7.09 30.15 5.89
C GLU A 106 -5.91 29.65 5.03
N GLY A 107 -6.11 29.46 3.74
CA GLY A 107 -5.12 28.97 2.78
C GLY A 107 -5.53 27.67 2.10
N GLN A 108 -4.61 27.10 1.33
CA GLN A 108 -4.75 25.79 0.73
C GLN A 108 -4.32 24.71 1.72
N LEU A 109 -5.19 23.72 1.95
CA LEU A 109 -4.88 22.56 2.76
C LEU A 109 -4.03 21.57 1.98
N PHE A 110 -3.00 21.05 2.61
CA PHE A 110 -2.16 19.96 2.14
C PHE A 110 -2.16 18.81 3.13
N ILE A 111 -1.89 17.64 2.63
CA ILE A 111 -1.38 16.52 3.42
C ILE A 111 -0.02 16.11 2.87
N GLY A 112 0.85 15.66 3.76
CA GLY A 112 2.19 15.22 3.38
C GLY A 112 2.84 14.36 4.44
N SER A 113 3.93 13.74 4.04
CA SER A 113 4.81 12.94 4.89
C SER A 113 6.15 12.73 4.21
N CYS A 114 6.97 11.84 4.77
CA CYS A 114 8.18 11.36 4.11
C CYS A 114 8.19 9.83 4.11
N SER A 115 8.58 9.25 2.98
CA SER A 115 8.81 7.81 2.86
C SER A 115 10.31 7.56 2.80
N PRO A 116 10.89 6.69 3.63
CA PRO A 116 12.31 6.41 3.56
C PRO A 116 12.68 5.88 2.19
N LEU A 117 13.77 6.40 1.65
CA LEU A 117 14.30 6.02 0.33
C LEU A 117 15.09 4.72 0.37
N THR A 118 15.67 4.39 1.54
CA THR A 118 16.46 3.18 1.73
C THR A 118 15.90 2.33 2.86
N PRO A 119 16.11 1.00 2.81
CA PRO A 119 15.68 0.10 3.88
C PRO A 119 16.34 0.36 5.23
N GLU A 120 17.47 1.07 5.24
CA GLU A 120 18.22 1.43 6.44
C GLU A 120 17.72 2.71 7.10
N GLN A 121 16.94 3.51 6.40
CA GLN A 121 16.32 4.69 6.97
C GLN A 121 15.12 4.27 7.81
N ASP A 122 15.23 4.53 9.05
CA ASP A 122 14.33 4.35 10.19
C ASP A 122 12.92 3.83 9.85
N VAL A 123 12.84 2.50 9.73
CA VAL A 123 11.63 1.80 9.36
C VAL A 123 11.03 1.24 10.62
N GLU A 124 9.99 1.87 11.13
CA GLU A 124 9.26 1.38 12.29
C GLU A 124 8.32 0.22 11.87
N TRP A 125 8.84 -1.00 12.01
CA TRP A 125 8.05 -2.21 11.87
C TRP A 125 7.18 -2.42 13.11
N ILE A 126 5.91 -2.74 12.90
CA ILE A 126 4.94 -2.90 13.97
C ILE A 126 4.21 -4.25 13.88
N GLU A 127 3.89 -4.81 15.03
CA GLU A 127 3.11 -6.05 15.16
C GLU A 127 1.61 -5.79 15.34
N THR A 128 1.26 -4.62 15.85
CA THR A 128 -0.11 -4.17 16.06
C THR A 128 -0.33 -2.82 15.40
N ASP A 129 -1.57 -2.52 15.04
CA ASP A 129 -1.90 -1.22 14.48
C ASP A 129 -1.67 -0.12 15.53
N PRO A 130 -1.01 0.99 15.14
CA PRO A 130 -0.77 2.12 16.05
C PRO A 130 -2.08 2.85 16.33
N ALA A 131 -2.17 3.48 17.50
CA ALA A 131 -3.21 4.47 17.72
C ALA A 131 -3.04 5.63 16.71
N ALA A 132 -4.14 6.20 16.24
CA ALA A 132 -4.08 7.30 15.27
C ALA A 132 -3.35 8.53 15.82
N GLU A 133 -3.38 8.70 17.13
CA GLU A 133 -2.75 9.80 17.86
C GLU A 133 -1.26 9.56 18.16
N ASP A 134 -0.76 8.35 17.91
CA ASP A 134 0.64 7.99 18.16
C ASP A 134 1.55 8.53 17.04
N VAL A 135 1.71 9.85 17.03
CA VAL A 135 2.42 10.62 16.02
C VAL A 135 3.65 11.28 16.62
N ASP A 136 4.78 11.09 15.96
CA ASP A 136 6.00 11.84 16.23
C ASP A 136 6.00 13.15 15.43
N TRP A 137 5.79 14.27 16.12
CA TRP A 137 5.82 15.60 15.52
C TRP A 137 7.24 16.07 15.19
N SER A 138 8.27 15.57 15.88
CA SER A 138 9.66 15.90 15.55
C SER A 138 10.01 15.43 14.14
N PHE A 139 9.45 14.31 13.69
CA PHE A 139 9.59 13.83 12.33
C PHE A 139 9.05 14.83 11.28
N PHE A 140 7.94 15.50 11.59
CA PHE A 140 7.44 16.56 10.71
C PHE A 140 8.38 17.76 10.68
N GLU A 141 8.81 18.23 11.85
CA GLU A 141 9.60 19.46 12.00
C GLU A 141 11.02 19.31 11.46
N GLU A 142 11.64 18.15 11.65
CA GLU A 142 13.04 17.91 11.30
C GLU A 142 13.23 17.30 9.91
N VAL A 143 12.25 16.56 9.40
CA VAL A 143 12.39 15.80 8.15
C VAL A 143 11.42 16.26 7.07
N VAL A 144 10.12 16.24 7.36
CA VAL A 144 9.09 16.45 6.32
C VAL A 144 9.04 17.91 5.88
N TRP A 145 8.86 18.82 6.82
CA TRP A 145 8.70 20.23 6.53
C TRP A 145 9.95 20.85 5.86
N PRO A 146 11.18 20.69 6.36
CA PRO A 146 12.36 21.25 5.70
C PRO A 146 12.55 20.78 4.27
N ALA A 147 12.30 19.48 4.00
CA ALA A 147 12.39 18.92 2.66
C ALA A 147 11.35 19.55 1.72
N LEU A 148 10.10 19.70 2.17
CA LEU A 148 9.03 20.30 1.38
C LEU A 148 9.25 21.81 1.18
N ALA A 149 9.71 22.56 2.20
CA ALA A 149 10.00 23.99 2.10
C ALA A 149 11.16 24.27 1.14
N THR A 150 12.16 23.42 1.07
CA THR A 150 13.24 23.50 0.08
C THR A 150 12.71 23.41 -1.35
N ARG A 151 11.67 22.61 -1.60
CA ARG A 151 11.07 22.46 -2.93
C ARG A 151 10.05 23.53 -3.27
N ILE A 152 9.27 23.94 -2.29
CA ILE A 152 8.19 24.92 -2.43
C ILE A 152 8.46 26.03 -1.39
N PRO A 153 9.15 27.11 -1.75
CA PRO A 153 9.50 28.17 -0.78
C PRO A 153 8.31 28.78 -0.04
N ALA A 154 7.11 28.76 -0.64
CA ALA A 154 5.88 29.18 0.05
C ALA A 154 5.57 28.35 1.30
N PHE A 155 6.15 27.16 1.43
CA PHE A 155 5.99 26.30 2.61
C PHE A 155 6.88 26.68 3.81
N GLU A 156 7.75 27.67 3.67
CA GLU A 156 8.42 28.27 4.84
C GLU A 156 7.40 28.86 5.84
N GLN A 157 6.23 29.25 5.34
CA GLN A 157 5.15 29.84 6.14
C GLN A 157 3.89 28.98 6.06
N ILE A 158 3.90 27.87 6.75
CA ILE A 158 2.75 26.98 6.88
C ILE A 158 2.17 27.02 8.29
N LYS A 159 0.91 26.62 8.41
CA LYS A 159 0.28 26.33 9.69
C LYS A 159 0.03 24.84 9.80
N PRO A 160 0.74 24.10 10.68
CA PRO A 160 0.45 22.72 10.96
C PRO A 160 -1.01 22.52 11.41
N GLY A 161 -1.61 21.43 10.98
CA GLY A 161 -2.98 21.07 11.29
C GLY A 161 -3.06 19.80 12.13
N ARG A 162 -3.74 18.77 11.61
CA ARG A 162 -3.84 17.47 12.26
C ARG A 162 -2.79 16.51 11.71
N ALA A 163 -2.42 15.54 12.52
CA ALA A 163 -1.64 14.40 12.07
C ALA A 163 -2.27 13.09 12.56
N TRP A 164 -1.95 12.01 11.90
CA TRP A 164 -2.35 10.68 12.34
C TRP A 164 -1.30 9.64 11.94
N ALA A 165 -1.22 8.59 12.74
CA ALA A 165 -0.45 7.39 12.44
C ALA A 165 -1.36 6.34 11.79
N GLY A 166 -0.78 5.48 10.98
CA GLY A 166 -1.46 4.34 10.39
C GLY A 166 -0.49 3.30 9.88
N PRO A 167 -0.92 2.04 9.77
CA PRO A 167 -0.08 0.98 9.28
C PRO A 167 -0.11 0.93 7.74
N TYR A 168 1.06 0.68 7.14
CA TYR A 168 1.20 0.33 5.72
C TYR A 168 1.52 -1.15 5.58
N ASP A 169 0.89 -1.81 4.60
CA ASP A 169 1.21 -3.16 4.20
C ASP A 169 2.41 -3.15 3.22
N MET A 170 3.61 -3.28 3.77
CA MET A 170 4.84 -3.19 2.99
C MET A 170 5.27 -4.56 2.46
N CYS A 171 5.46 -4.65 1.14
CA CYS A 171 6.11 -5.81 0.52
C CYS A 171 7.63 -5.70 0.69
N GLY A 172 8.21 -6.59 1.49
CA GLY A 172 9.65 -6.60 1.80
C GLY A 172 10.56 -7.06 0.66
N LEU A 173 9.99 -7.50 -0.49
CA LEU A 173 10.80 -7.91 -1.64
C LEU A 173 11.19 -6.73 -2.52
N ASP A 174 10.21 -5.97 -2.95
CA ASP A 174 10.38 -4.98 -4.02
C ASP A 174 9.39 -3.81 -3.92
N HIS A 175 8.66 -3.72 -2.80
CA HIS A 175 7.61 -2.73 -2.53
C HIS A 175 6.45 -2.75 -3.55
N ASN A 176 6.27 -3.84 -4.29
CA ASN A 176 5.16 -4.00 -5.22
C ASN A 176 4.10 -4.94 -4.67
N ALA A 177 2.84 -4.67 -5.03
CA ALA A 177 1.71 -5.45 -4.56
C ALA A 177 1.77 -6.92 -5.01
N ILE A 178 1.38 -7.83 -4.11
CA ILE A 178 1.16 -9.25 -4.39
C ILE A 178 -0.29 -9.42 -4.79
N ILE A 179 -0.54 -9.77 -6.04
CA ILE A 179 -1.88 -9.96 -6.58
C ILE A 179 -1.94 -11.31 -7.26
N GLY A 180 -2.83 -12.22 -6.81
CA GLY A 180 -3.04 -13.50 -7.46
C GLY A 180 -3.20 -14.68 -6.52
N PRO A 181 -3.24 -15.92 -7.05
CA PRO A 181 -3.41 -17.12 -6.26
C PRO A 181 -2.20 -17.38 -5.36
N ALA A 182 -2.46 -17.87 -4.16
CA ALA A 182 -1.43 -18.30 -3.23
C ALA A 182 -0.74 -19.58 -3.74
N VAL A 183 0.56 -19.70 -3.48
CA VAL A 183 1.30 -20.92 -3.83
C VAL A 183 0.76 -22.09 -2.99
N GLY A 184 0.39 -23.17 -3.65
CA GLY A 184 -0.14 -24.38 -2.99
C GLY A 184 -1.62 -24.35 -2.63
N LEU A 185 -2.31 -23.21 -2.76
CA LEU A 185 -3.75 -23.05 -2.49
C LEU A 185 -4.42 -22.28 -3.65
N PRO A 186 -4.82 -22.96 -4.73
CA PRO A 186 -5.24 -22.35 -5.98
C PRO A 186 -6.54 -21.51 -5.87
N ASN A 187 -7.29 -21.66 -4.80
CA ASN A 187 -8.52 -20.90 -4.54
C ASN A 187 -8.40 -19.88 -3.38
N LEU A 188 -7.20 -19.69 -2.85
CA LEU A 188 -6.87 -18.56 -2.00
C LEU A 188 -6.13 -17.53 -2.84
N TYR A 189 -6.71 -16.36 -2.97
CA TYR A 189 -6.13 -15.24 -3.73
C TYR A 189 -5.64 -14.18 -2.76
N LEU A 190 -4.56 -13.50 -3.11
CA LEU A 190 -3.87 -12.50 -2.30
C LEU A 190 -3.92 -11.15 -2.99
N ALA A 191 -4.21 -10.10 -2.24
CA ALA A 191 -4.12 -8.70 -2.66
C ALA A 191 -3.48 -7.88 -1.53
N HIS A 192 -2.15 -7.90 -1.44
CA HIS A 192 -1.37 -7.34 -0.33
C HIS A 192 -0.11 -6.63 -0.78
N GLY A 193 0.53 -5.93 0.16
CA GLY A 193 1.85 -5.36 -0.04
C GLY A 193 1.86 -4.18 -1.01
N PHE A 194 0.80 -3.38 -1.01
CA PHE A 194 0.69 -2.21 -1.89
C PHE A 194 1.69 -1.10 -1.56
N SER A 195 2.34 -1.15 -0.41
CA SER A 195 3.49 -0.31 -0.05
C SER A 195 3.24 1.20 -0.24
N GLY A 196 2.04 1.66 0.14
CA GLY A 196 1.61 3.05 0.00
C GLY A 196 0.98 3.40 -1.36
N GLN A 197 1.02 2.52 -2.36
CA GLN A 197 0.47 2.77 -3.71
C GLN A 197 -0.97 2.26 -3.90
N GLY A 198 -1.62 1.81 -2.81
CA GLY A 198 -2.92 1.17 -2.86
C GLY A 198 -4.02 2.01 -3.50
N VAL A 199 -4.05 3.33 -3.26
CA VAL A 199 -5.07 4.22 -3.85
C VAL A 199 -5.00 4.22 -5.39
N ALA A 200 -3.81 4.20 -5.96
CA ALA A 200 -3.62 4.18 -7.41
C ALA A 200 -3.90 2.79 -8.01
N LEU A 201 -3.52 1.72 -7.32
CA LEU A 201 -3.47 0.37 -7.88
C LEU A 201 -4.67 -0.50 -7.50
N ALA A 202 -5.37 -0.22 -6.39
CA ALA A 202 -6.41 -1.12 -5.85
C ALA A 202 -7.58 -1.35 -6.81
N THR A 203 -7.97 -0.36 -7.62
CA THR A 203 -9.04 -0.53 -8.60
C THR A 203 -8.66 -1.53 -9.69
N LEU A 204 -7.44 -1.40 -10.23
CA LEU A 204 -6.92 -2.36 -11.21
C LEU A 204 -6.73 -3.73 -10.58
N ALA A 205 -6.17 -3.80 -9.37
CA ALA A 205 -6.00 -5.06 -8.64
C ALA A 205 -7.33 -5.77 -8.42
N GLY A 206 -8.38 -5.03 -8.04
CA GLY A 206 -9.74 -5.57 -7.89
C GLY A 206 -10.31 -6.13 -9.18
N GLN A 207 -10.11 -5.45 -10.31
CA GLN A 207 -10.53 -5.95 -11.61
C GLN A 207 -9.78 -7.23 -12.00
N LEU A 208 -8.45 -7.22 -11.93
CA LEU A 208 -7.62 -8.39 -12.22
C LEU A 208 -7.99 -9.59 -11.34
N MET A 209 -8.25 -9.33 -10.07
CA MET A 209 -8.66 -10.36 -9.12
C MET A 209 -10.02 -10.96 -9.49
N ALA A 210 -11.00 -10.12 -9.81
CA ALA A 210 -12.32 -10.57 -10.23
C ALA A 210 -12.26 -11.43 -11.51
N GLU A 211 -11.48 -10.99 -12.51
CA GLU A 211 -11.26 -11.74 -13.76
C GLU A 211 -10.56 -13.09 -13.47
N THR A 212 -9.58 -13.10 -12.58
CA THR A 212 -8.86 -14.33 -12.19
C THR A 212 -9.75 -15.32 -11.47
N VAL A 213 -10.54 -14.87 -10.50
CA VAL A 213 -11.49 -15.73 -9.76
C VAL A 213 -12.57 -16.28 -10.70
N ALA A 214 -13.00 -15.50 -11.68
CA ALA A 214 -13.96 -15.92 -12.69
C ALA A 214 -13.36 -16.83 -13.79
N GLY A 215 -12.05 -17.00 -13.83
CA GLY A 215 -11.36 -17.81 -14.84
C GLY A 215 -11.38 -17.21 -16.26
N VAL A 216 -11.52 -15.89 -16.38
CA VAL A 216 -11.65 -15.18 -17.67
C VAL A 216 -10.48 -14.26 -17.99
N SER A 217 -9.43 -14.23 -17.17
CA SER A 217 -8.31 -13.30 -17.30
C SER A 217 -7.13 -13.88 -18.07
N GLU A 218 -6.89 -13.37 -19.29
CA GLU A 218 -5.62 -13.55 -19.99
C GLU A 218 -4.54 -12.55 -19.48
N ARG A 219 -4.97 -11.38 -18.98
CA ARG A 219 -4.07 -10.31 -18.52
C ARG A 219 -3.32 -10.67 -17.25
N PHE A 220 -3.95 -11.43 -16.37
CA PHE A 220 -3.33 -11.85 -15.12
C PHE A 220 -2.11 -12.75 -15.34
N ASP A 221 -2.13 -13.60 -16.33
CA ASP A 221 -1.01 -14.47 -16.70
C ASP A 221 0.28 -13.68 -17.03
N ILE A 222 0.13 -12.49 -17.59
CA ILE A 222 1.27 -11.60 -17.88
C ILE A 222 1.85 -11.08 -16.57
N PHE A 223 1.03 -10.60 -15.64
CA PHE A 223 1.48 -10.10 -14.34
C PHE A 223 2.09 -11.20 -13.46
N ALA A 224 1.47 -12.37 -13.41
CA ALA A 224 1.99 -13.51 -12.68
C ALA A 224 3.35 -13.96 -13.24
N LYS A 225 3.50 -14.02 -14.55
CA LYS A 225 4.77 -14.37 -15.22
C LYS A 225 5.87 -13.35 -15.00
N LEU A 226 5.56 -12.06 -14.96
CA LEU A 226 6.53 -11.00 -14.68
C LEU A 226 7.05 -11.07 -13.24
N ARG A 227 6.19 -11.41 -12.29
CA ARG A 227 6.54 -11.40 -10.88
C ARG A 227 7.31 -12.64 -10.43
N HIS A 228 7.03 -13.79 -11.01
CA HIS A 228 7.67 -15.06 -10.63
C HIS A 228 9.03 -15.31 -11.30
N ARG A 229 9.50 -14.40 -12.16
CA ARG A 229 10.87 -14.51 -12.66
C ARG A 229 11.83 -13.95 -11.63
N PRO A 230 12.64 -14.79 -10.97
CA PRO A 230 13.70 -14.28 -10.12
C PRO A 230 14.60 -13.41 -10.98
N PHE A 231 14.98 -12.25 -10.46
CA PHE A 231 15.92 -11.37 -11.14
C PHE A 231 17.21 -12.17 -11.41
N PRO A 232 17.77 -12.19 -12.63
CA PRO A 232 18.97 -12.94 -12.95
C PRO A 232 20.09 -12.61 -11.96
N GLY A 233 20.60 -13.64 -11.26
CA GLY A 233 21.64 -13.46 -10.23
C GLY A 233 21.11 -13.07 -8.84
N GLY A 234 19.81 -13.10 -8.61
CA GLY A 234 19.20 -12.87 -7.29
C GLY A 234 19.58 -11.52 -6.65
N ARG A 235 19.69 -11.50 -5.33
CA ARG A 235 20.06 -10.29 -4.57
C ARG A 235 21.43 -9.71 -4.92
N LEU A 236 22.41 -10.56 -5.28
CA LEU A 236 23.78 -10.14 -5.58
C LEU A 236 23.89 -9.25 -6.82
N LEU A 237 23.09 -9.46 -7.85
CA LEU A 237 23.14 -8.66 -9.07
C LEU A 237 22.04 -7.59 -9.14
N ARG A 238 21.01 -7.67 -8.29
CA ARG A 238 19.89 -6.72 -8.29
C ARG A 238 20.35 -5.28 -8.06
N THR A 239 21.12 -5.04 -7.00
CA THR A 239 21.57 -3.69 -6.63
C THR A 239 22.48 -3.06 -7.67
N PRO A 240 23.55 -3.72 -8.18
CA PRO A 240 24.41 -3.13 -9.19
C PRO A 240 23.70 -2.95 -10.54
N LEU A 241 22.78 -3.83 -10.94
CA LEU A 241 22.03 -3.67 -12.19
C LEU A 241 20.96 -2.57 -12.09
N MET A 242 20.34 -2.40 -10.92
CA MET A 242 19.47 -1.25 -10.65
C MET A 242 20.25 0.06 -10.69
N ALA A 243 21.45 0.11 -10.08
CA ALA A 243 22.33 1.27 -10.12
C ALA A 243 22.78 1.61 -11.54
N LEU A 244 23.11 0.62 -12.36
CA LEU A 244 23.43 0.79 -13.78
C LEU A 244 22.23 1.28 -14.60
N GLY A 245 21.01 0.76 -14.32
CA GLY A 245 19.79 1.22 -14.96
C GLY A 245 19.47 2.69 -14.61
N MET A 246 19.60 3.06 -13.34
CA MET A 246 19.43 4.45 -12.91
C MET A 246 20.48 5.39 -13.50
N ALA A 247 21.75 4.97 -13.56
CA ALA A 247 22.82 5.72 -14.20
C ALA A 247 22.55 5.91 -15.71
N TRP A 248 22.06 4.88 -16.39
CA TRP A 248 21.66 4.96 -17.80
C TRP A 248 20.51 5.96 -18.01
N TYR A 249 19.47 5.94 -17.17
CA TYR A 249 18.40 6.93 -17.27
C TYR A 249 18.90 8.36 -17.05
N ALA A 250 19.80 8.58 -16.08
CA ALA A 250 20.39 9.89 -15.85
C ALA A 250 21.32 10.37 -16.98
N LEU A 251 21.96 9.44 -17.72
CA LEU A 251 22.77 9.79 -18.91
C LEU A 251 21.92 10.05 -20.15
N LYS A 252 20.85 9.29 -20.34
CA LYS A 252 19.96 9.41 -21.49
C LYS A 252 19.34 10.79 -21.62
N ASP A 253 19.02 11.43 -20.48
CA ASP A 253 18.43 12.77 -20.45
C ASP A 253 19.47 13.90 -20.62
N ARG A 254 20.75 13.55 -20.80
CA ARG A 254 21.87 14.48 -21.08
C ARG A 254 22.43 14.36 -22.52
N LEU A 255 21.93 13.39 -23.27
CA LEU A 255 22.24 13.19 -24.72
C LEU A 255 21.05 13.64 -25.58
#